data_da3c81cbbeb4d69d6c2f22c271356ca1
#
_entry.id   da3c81cbbeb4d69d6c2f22c271356ca1
#
_cell.length_a   1.000
_cell.length_b   1.000
_cell.length_c   1.000
_cell.angle_alpha   90.00
_cell.angle_beta   90.00
_cell.angle_gamma   90.00
#
_symmetry.space_group_name_H-M   'P 1'
#
loop_
_entity.id
_entity.type
_entity.pdbx_description
1 polymer ?
#
loop_
_entity_poly.entity_id
_entity_poly.type
_entity_poly.pdbx_seq_one_letter_code
_entity_poly.pdbx_strand_id
1 'polypeptide(L)'
;MAETLFVDFDEGAEQQRLGQLLDGKADGVGGVVEATGEEQSTVVQDIPPVQVRNVRHVGPVGRCRRCGARCASRLPGSSSQGEPCTQVQLGPGVQALSITLHYEHHVPLCGVVKLLDGWFGVTVSASGLSQMFDRLRVRTEPARTEILVRLRQSSVVGFDETSHWQDGRGAWLWLGRTEQVSYFHVDRSRAGAVFNGILGEGFVGVVCSDFYGAYTRRTDLSHGYCNAHTIRETKKIAEVQPSPCTIEFRDRLSDILADGHRAQLAADPTAAGNVRRRLRLLVDTERFGAVPDLSRLQARLDRHFDAVLLYTLRPDVPMTNNDTERDLRCAAVHRKIAGGTRSENGSETYAHWLSVTQTLRKNDLDLRLWLDGSFQAHLLGLPTPSVLAPPSS
;
A
#
# COMPACT_ATOMS: atom_id res chain seq x y z
N MET A 1 18.71 -9.86 18.08
CA MET A 1 20.17 -9.65 18.25
C MET A 1 20.69 -9.12 16.93
N ALA A 2 21.05 -7.85 16.87
CA ALA A 2 21.60 -7.26 15.67
C ALA A 2 23.05 -7.68 15.52
N GLU A 3 23.35 -8.44 14.49
CA GLU A 3 24.75 -8.68 14.09
C GLU A 3 25.29 -7.38 13.50
N THR A 4 26.28 -6.83 14.20
CA THR A 4 27.06 -5.67 13.74
C THR A 4 27.96 -6.16 12.61
N LEU A 5 27.64 -5.80 11.36
CA LEU A 5 28.56 -5.95 10.23
C LEU A 5 29.73 -4.99 10.46
N PHE A 6 30.86 -5.54 10.91
CA PHE A 6 32.13 -4.85 10.85
C PHE A 6 32.59 -4.83 9.39
N VAL A 7 32.56 -3.65 8.79
CA VAL A 7 33.30 -3.39 7.55
C VAL A 7 34.73 -3.11 7.99
N ASP A 8 35.70 -3.91 7.56
CA ASP A 8 37.12 -3.64 7.77
C ASP A 8 37.45 -2.29 7.10
N PHE A 9 37.59 -1.29 7.93
CA PHE A 9 38.24 -0.04 7.54
C PHE A 9 39.77 -0.32 7.60
N ASP A 10 40.46 0.09 6.56
CA ASP A 10 41.92 0.18 6.61
C ASP A 10 42.30 1.35 7.55
N GLU A 11 42.30 1.06 8.85
CA GLU A 11 42.55 2.01 9.91
C GLU A 11 43.92 2.72 9.79
N GLY A 12 44.90 2.08 9.11
CA GLY A 12 46.27 2.59 9.01
C GLY A 12 46.42 3.83 8.09
N ALA A 13 45.69 3.91 7.00
CA ALA A 13 45.86 4.98 6.01
C ALA A 13 45.14 6.28 6.43
N GLU A 14 44.04 6.21 7.14
CA GLU A 14 43.30 7.38 7.63
C GLU A 14 43.90 7.99 8.91
N GLN A 15 44.43 7.18 9.81
CA GLN A 15 45.15 7.68 11.00
C GLN A 15 46.42 8.42 10.62
N GLN A 16 47.19 8.00 9.60
CA GLN A 16 48.38 8.77 9.11
C GLN A 16 47.99 10.11 8.52
N ARG A 17 46.85 10.29 7.87
CA ARG A 17 46.40 11.57 7.32
C ARG A 17 46.01 12.59 8.41
N LEU A 18 45.36 12.13 9.47
CA LEU A 18 44.98 13.01 10.60
C LEU A 18 46.18 13.44 11.44
N GLY A 19 47.14 12.56 11.67
CA GLY A 19 48.40 12.90 12.35
C GLY A 19 49.22 13.99 11.62
N GLN A 20 49.30 13.94 10.28
CA GLN A 20 49.98 14.95 9.46
C GLN A 20 49.27 16.28 9.40
N LEU A 21 47.97 16.34 9.63
CA LEU A 21 47.20 17.61 9.65
C LEU A 21 47.31 18.38 10.95
N LEU A 22 47.69 17.75 12.04
CA LEU A 22 47.84 18.35 13.37
C LEU A 22 49.28 18.72 13.71
N ASP A 23 50.29 18.01 13.15
CA ASP A 23 51.69 18.38 13.32
C ASP A 23 52.03 19.68 12.60
N GLY A 24 52.15 20.76 13.39
CA GLY A 24 52.60 22.05 12.91
C GLY A 24 51.55 23.14 12.74
N LYS A 25 50.31 22.96 13.18
CA LYS A 25 49.34 24.05 13.30
C LYS A 25 49.46 24.72 14.68
N ALA A 26 49.81 26.04 14.66
CA ALA A 26 49.60 26.86 15.82
C ALA A 26 48.12 26.92 16.16
N ASP A 27 47.76 26.86 17.45
CA ASP A 27 46.44 27.24 17.91
C ASP A 27 46.17 28.70 17.48
N GLY A 28 44.91 29.13 17.41
CA GLY A 28 44.55 30.49 16.98
C GLY A 28 45.11 31.62 17.86
N VAL A 29 46.01 31.31 18.81
CA VAL A 29 46.64 32.20 19.78
C VAL A 29 48.18 32.17 19.66
N GLY A 30 48.76 31.40 18.73
CA GLY A 30 50.20 31.35 18.42
C GLY A 30 51.03 30.39 19.30
N GLY A 31 50.38 29.47 20.01
CA GLY A 31 51.04 28.43 20.80
C GLY A 31 51.41 27.20 19.95
N VAL A 32 52.43 26.44 20.38
CA VAL A 32 52.78 25.16 19.78
C VAL A 32 51.90 24.05 20.40
N VAL A 33 51.19 23.29 19.57
CA VAL A 33 50.36 22.18 20.03
C VAL A 33 51.23 20.96 20.23
N GLU A 34 51.30 20.42 21.46
CA GLU A 34 51.95 19.17 21.79
C GLU A 34 50.92 18.02 21.88
N ALA A 35 51.25 16.86 21.35
CA ALA A 35 50.39 15.68 21.42
C ALA A 35 50.25 15.22 22.89
N THR A 36 49.02 15.16 23.40
CA THR A 36 48.74 14.72 24.79
C THR A 36 48.62 13.20 24.93
N GLY A 37 48.59 12.46 23.84
CA GLY A 37 48.34 11.03 23.83
C GLY A 37 46.84 10.69 23.97
N GLU A 38 45.96 11.68 24.01
CA GLU A 38 44.50 11.47 23.96
C GLU A 38 44.08 11.29 22.52
N GLU A 39 43.25 10.28 22.27
CA GLU A 39 42.64 10.02 20.93
C GLU A 39 41.19 10.47 20.91
N GLN A 40 40.82 11.24 19.91
CA GLN A 40 39.44 11.56 19.60
C GLN A 40 39.01 10.75 18.40
N SER A 41 38.01 9.87 18.57
CA SER A 41 37.45 9.09 17.49
C SER A 41 36.03 9.54 17.13
N THR A 42 35.69 9.45 15.85
CA THR A 42 34.33 9.59 15.35
C THR A 42 34.08 8.55 14.28
N VAL A 43 32.87 8.02 14.25
CA VAL A 43 32.44 7.06 13.21
C VAL A 43 31.59 7.85 12.20
N VAL A 44 32.01 7.86 10.94
CA VAL A 44 31.26 8.45 9.84
C VAL A 44 30.68 7.30 9.00
N GLN A 45 29.36 7.27 8.87
CA GLN A 45 28.68 6.36 7.93
C GLN A 45 28.48 7.09 6.61
N ASP A 46 29.02 6.52 5.53
CA ASP A 46 28.90 7.07 4.19
C ASP A 46 28.41 6.00 3.20
N ILE A 47 27.85 6.45 2.08
CA ILE A 47 27.43 5.58 0.98
C ILE A 47 28.56 5.59 -0.06
N PRO A 48 29.31 4.50 -0.24
CA PRO A 48 30.35 4.45 -1.26
C PRO A 48 29.73 4.57 -2.67
N PRO A 49 30.48 5.01 -3.68
CA PRO A 49 30.01 5.04 -5.06
C PRO A 49 29.47 3.68 -5.51
N VAL A 50 28.18 3.63 -5.84
CA VAL A 50 27.52 2.39 -6.25
C VAL A 50 27.90 2.05 -7.70
N GLN A 51 28.50 0.87 -7.91
CA GLN A 51 28.81 0.38 -9.24
C GLN A 51 27.68 -0.51 -9.77
N VAL A 52 27.11 -0.16 -10.91
CA VAL A 52 26.11 -0.98 -11.61
C VAL A 52 26.80 -2.15 -12.31
N ARG A 53 26.32 -3.35 -12.02
CA ARG A 53 26.80 -4.57 -12.65
C ARG A 53 26.18 -4.71 -14.05
N ASN A 54 27.01 -4.64 -15.09
CA ASN A 54 26.60 -4.93 -16.47
C ASN A 54 26.93 -6.39 -16.82
N VAL A 55 25.89 -7.17 -17.16
CA VAL A 55 26.04 -8.59 -17.52
C VAL A 55 25.61 -8.77 -18.97
N ARG A 56 26.51 -9.28 -19.80
CA ARG A 56 26.22 -9.67 -21.18
C ARG A 56 25.79 -11.12 -21.22
N HIS A 57 24.53 -11.37 -21.50
CA HIS A 57 24.02 -12.72 -21.74
C HIS A 57 24.13 -13.04 -23.24
N VAL A 58 24.71 -14.19 -23.55
CA VAL A 58 24.88 -14.67 -24.94
C VAL A 58 24.16 -16.01 -25.06
N GLY A 59 23.27 -16.13 -26.01
CA GLY A 59 22.54 -17.36 -26.27
C GLY A 59 22.50 -17.72 -27.75
N PRO A 60 22.38 -19.00 -28.11
CA PRO A 60 22.32 -19.44 -29.49
C PRO A 60 21.04 -18.98 -30.19
N VAL A 61 21.17 -18.71 -31.47
CA VAL A 61 20.05 -18.39 -32.37
C VAL A 61 20.04 -19.44 -33.47
N GLY A 62 18.89 -20.04 -33.72
CA GLY A 62 18.66 -21.01 -34.80
C GLY A 62 17.52 -20.61 -35.73
N ARG A 63 17.31 -21.41 -36.75
CA ARG A 63 16.14 -21.33 -37.64
C ARG A 63 15.44 -22.67 -37.69
N CYS A 64 14.11 -22.66 -37.66
CA CYS A 64 13.31 -23.86 -37.84
C CYS A 64 13.52 -24.42 -39.25
N ARG A 65 13.89 -25.70 -39.35
CA ARG A 65 14.11 -26.36 -40.64
C ARG A 65 12.83 -26.48 -41.48
N ARG A 66 11.66 -26.48 -40.81
CA ARG A 66 10.36 -26.68 -41.49
C ARG A 66 9.78 -25.36 -42.06
N CYS A 67 9.86 -24.26 -41.31
CA CYS A 67 9.19 -22.99 -41.67
C CYS A 67 10.14 -21.79 -41.79
N GLY A 68 11.45 -21.99 -41.59
CA GLY A 68 12.42 -20.90 -41.62
C GLY A 68 12.36 -19.91 -40.46
N ALA A 69 11.40 -20.05 -39.55
CA ALA A 69 11.24 -19.12 -38.43
C ALA A 69 12.49 -19.06 -37.55
N ARG A 70 12.86 -17.85 -37.14
CA ARG A 70 13.98 -17.61 -36.24
C ARG A 70 13.60 -18.06 -34.82
N CYS A 71 14.45 -18.86 -34.21
CA CYS A 71 14.35 -19.30 -32.83
C CYS A 71 15.56 -18.78 -32.06
N ALA A 72 15.34 -18.10 -30.96
CA ALA A 72 16.39 -17.61 -30.08
C ALA A 72 16.16 -18.12 -28.64
N SER A 73 17.26 -18.32 -27.91
CA SER A 73 17.19 -18.64 -26.49
C SER A 73 16.56 -17.50 -25.71
N ARG A 74 15.77 -17.82 -24.68
CA ARG A 74 15.34 -16.80 -23.70
C ARG A 74 16.58 -16.42 -22.86
N LEU A 75 16.81 -15.11 -22.76
CA LEU A 75 17.95 -14.60 -21.99
C LEU A 75 17.46 -14.19 -20.57
N PRO A 76 18.24 -14.53 -19.51
CA PRO A 76 17.93 -14.11 -18.15
C PRO A 76 17.78 -12.59 -18.03
N GLY A 77 16.82 -12.12 -17.22
CA GLY A 77 16.60 -10.71 -16.96
C GLY A 77 15.96 -9.91 -18.10
N SER A 78 15.69 -10.52 -19.25
CA SER A 78 15.06 -9.84 -20.39
C SER A 78 13.57 -9.65 -20.15
N SER A 79 13.08 -8.42 -20.29
CA SER A 79 11.65 -8.10 -20.26
C SER A 79 10.96 -8.32 -21.61
N SER A 80 11.72 -8.54 -22.70
CA SER A 80 11.22 -8.77 -24.06
C SER A 80 11.14 -10.26 -24.37
N GLN A 81 10.06 -10.67 -25.04
CA GLN A 81 9.92 -12.03 -25.54
C GLN A 81 10.64 -12.17 -26.90
N GLY A 82 11.81 -12.85 -26.90
CA GLY A 82 12.35 -13.49 -28.09
C GLY A 82 12.91 -12.63 -29.22
N GLU A 83 12.78 -11.31 -29.20
CA GLU A 83 13.38 -10.44 -30.21
C GLU A 83 14.86 -10.12 -29.88
N PRO A 84 15.74 -10.02 -30.89
CA PRO A 84 17.11 -9.63 -30.63
C PRO A 84 17.13 -8.18 -30.14
N CYS A 85 17.26 -8.01 -28.84
CA CYS A 85 17.37 -6.68 -28.24
C CYS A 85 18.83 -6.23 -28.33
N THR A 86 19.09 -5.23 -29.12
CA THR A 86 20.39 -4.55 -29.19
C THR A 86 20.53 -3.50 -28.08
N GLN A 87 19.51 -3.28 -27.31
CA GLN A 87 19.46 -2.27 -26.25
C GLN A 87 19.73 -2.86 -24.88
N VAL A 88 20.32 -2.08 -23.99
CA VAL A 88 20.52 -2.40 -22.58
C VAL A 88 19.15 -2.63 -21.91
N GLN A 89 19.00 -3.78 -21.28
CA GLN A 89 17.82 -4.11 -20.48
C GLN A 89 18.08 -3.77 -19.03
N LEU A 90 17.07 -3.24 -18.34
CA LEU A 90 17.15 -3.02 -16.90
C LEU A 90 16.97 -4.35 -16.17
N GLY A 91 17.93 -4.68 -15.31
CA GLY A 91 17.89 -5.89 -14.49
C GLY A 91 16.90 -5.77 -13.32
N PRO A 92 16.60 -6.91 -12.63
CA PRO A 92 15.60 -6.97 -11.58
C PRO A 92 15.82 -5.98 -10.44
N GLY A 93 17.07 -5.73 -10.05
CA GLY A 93 17.39 -4.76 -8.99
C GLY A 93 16.99 -3.32 -9.35
N VAL A 94 17.27 -2.89 -10.60
CA VAL A 94 16.85 -1.55 -11.07
C VAL A 94 15.33 -1.47 -11.21
N GLN A 95 14.69 -2.55 -11.64
CA GLN A 95 13.24 -2.63 -11.78
C GLN A 95 12.55 -2.53 -10.42
N ALA A 96 13.01 -3.30 -9.43
CA ALA A 96 12.49 -3.25 -8.05
C ALA A 96 12.68 -1.87 -7.44
N LEU A 97 13.88 -1.29 -7.53
CA LEU A 97 14.16 0.06 -7.04
C LEU A 97 13.23 1.09 -7.67
N SER A 98 13.03 1.01 -8.99
CA SER A 98 12.15 1.95 -9.71
C SER A 98 10.69 1.83 -9.29
N ILE A 99 10.19 0.59 -9.07
CA ILE A 99 8.83 0.32 -8.60
C ILE A 99 8.67 0.85 -7.17
N THR A 100 9.61 0.54 -6.27
CA THR A 100 9.60 1.02 -4.89
C THR A 100 9.59 2.54 -4.83
N LEU A 101 10.51 3.21 -5.53
CA LEU A 101 10.56 4.67 -5.55
C LEU A 101 9.26 5.29 -6.08
N HIS A 102 8.67 4.74 -7.14
CA HIS A 102 7.49 5.33 -7.76
C HIS A 102 6.20 5.00 -7.01
N TYR A 103 5.95 3.73 -6.67
CA TYR A 103 4.66 3.30 -6.10
C TYR A 103 4.61 3.30 -4.58
N GLU A 104 5.73 3.12 -3.89
CA GLU A 104 5.77 3.15 -2.41
C GLU A 104 6.21 4.51 -1.86
N HIS A 105 7.23 5.12 -2.49
CA HIS A 105 7.76 6.41 -2.05
C HIS A 105 7.23 7.59 -2.86
N HIS A 106 6.35 7.34 -3.82
CA HIS A 106 5.65 8.36 -4.63
C HIS A 106 6.56 9.30 -5.43
N VAL A 107 7.80 8.88 -5.72
CA VAL A 107 8.74 9.68 -6.52
C VAL A 107 8.19 9.76 -7.97
N PRO A 108 8.00 10.96 -8.55
CA PRO A 108 7.58 11.09 -9.93
C PRO A 108 8.54 10.37 -10.90
N LEU A 109 8.05 9.86 -12.04
CA LEU A 109 8.88 9.14 -13.00
C LEU A 109 10.14 9.91 -13.40
N CYS A 110 10.03 11.23 -13.61
CA CYS A 110 11.19 12.07 -13.93
C CYS A 110 12.19 12.14 -12.77
N GLY A 111 11.73 12.05 -11.53
CA GLY A 111 12.56 11.95 -10.33
C GLY A 111 13.31 10.62 -10.28
N VAL A 112 12.61 9.52 -10.55
CA VAL A 112 13.23 8.18 -10.63
C VAL A 112 14.32 8.15 -11.70
N VAL A 113 14.06 8.69 -12.89
CA VAL A 113 15.07 8.82 -13.98
C VAL A 113 16.30 9.54 -13.50
N LYS A 114 16.15 10.72 -12.85
CA LYS A 114 17.27 11.51 -12.36
C LYS A 114 18.07 10.79 -11.25
N LEU A 115 17.39 10.07 -10.37
CA LEU A 115 18.05 9.27 -9.32
C LEU A 115 18.85 8.12 -9.94
N LEU A 116 18.28 7.40 -10.91
CA LEU A 116 18.96 6.31 -11.60
C LEU A 116 20.21 6.78 -12.34
N ASP A 117 20.12 7.91 -13.04
CA ASP A 117 21.24 8.48 -13.78
C ASP A 117 22.31 9.04 -12.82
N GLY A 118 21.92 9.90 -11.89
CA GLY A 118 22.85 10.62 -11.00
C GLY A 118 23.56 9.75 -9.98
N TRP A 119 22.89 8.73 -9.43
CA TRP A 119 23.48 7.88 -8.38
C TRP A 119 24.05 6.55 -8.90
N PHE A 120 23.50 6.03 -9.99
CA PHE A 120 23.82 4.70 -10.48
C PHE A 120 24.37 4.71 -11.93
N GLY A 121 24.38 5.84 -12.62
CA GLY A 121 24.79 5.93 -14.03
C GLY A 121 23.88 5.12 -14.98
N VAL A 122 22.62 4.87 -14.58
CA VAL A 122 21.65 4.11 -15.36
C VAL A 122 20.77 5.07 -16.14
N THR A 123 21.03 5.20 -17.44
CA THR A 123 20.27 6.08 -18.33
C THR A 123 19.01 5.38 -18.83
N VAL A 124 17.84 5.95 -18.56
CA VAL A 124 16.53 5.50 -19.02
C VAL A 124 15.59 6.70 -19.19
N SER A 125 14.63 6.62 -20.11
CA SER A 125 13.59 7.65 -20.23
C SER A 125 12.39 7.36 -19.32
N ALA A 126 11.60 8.40 -18.98
CA ALA A 126 10.36 8.22 -18.23
C ALA A 126 9.36 7.31 -18.95
N SER A 127 9.29 7.41 -20.30
CA SER A 127 8.48 6.50 -21.11
C SER A 127 9.02 5.06 -21.08
N GLY A 128 10.35 4.90 -21.07
CA GLY A 128 10.99 3.58 -20.91
C GLY A 128 10.65 2.91 -19.57
N LEU A 129 10.67 3.67 -18.47
CA LEU A 129 10.23 3.18 -17.17
C LEU A 129 8.73 2.81 -17.17
N SER A 130 7.88 3.66 -17.72
CA SER A 130 6.44 3.38 -17.82
C SER A 130 6.15 2.10 -18.59
N GLN A 131 6.81 1.92 -19.74
CA GLN A 131 6.69 0.69 -20.54
C GLN A 131 7.27 -0.54 -19.82
N MET A 132 8.34 -0.37 -19.05
CA MET A 132 8.89 -1.44 -18.23
C MET A 132 7.88 -1.88 -17.18
N PHE A 133 7.27 -0.94 -16.44
CA PHE A 133 6.24 -1.24 -15.44
C PHE A 133 5.05 -1.98 -16.04
N ASP A 134 4.62 -1.60 -17.23
CA ASP A 134 3.52 -2.26 -17.93
C ASP A 134 3.88 -3.70 -18.37
N ARG A 135 5.05 -3.89 -18.96
CA ARG A 135 5.52 -5.24 -19.32
C ARG A 135 5.64 -6.17 -18.10
N LEU A 136 6.13 -5.63 -16.98
CA LEU A 136 6.22 -6.39 -15.71
C LEU A 136 4.83 -6.70 -15.15
N ARG A 137 3.89 -5.74 -15.21
CA ARG A 137 2.49 -5.96 -14.83
C ARG A 137 1.91 -7.19 -15.56
N VAL A 138 2.03 -7.23 -16.88
CA VAL A 138 1.50 -8.36 -17.67
C VAL A 138 2.12 -9.68 -17.24
N ARG A 139 3.43 -9.70 -16.95
CA ARG A 139 4.12 -10.90 -16.49
C ARG A 139 3.68 -11.37 -15.11
N THR A 140 3.41 -10.42 -14.21
CA THR A 140 3.06 -10.67 -12.80
C THR A 140 1.56 -10.63 -12.54
N GLU A 141 0.71 -10.64 -13.58
CA GLU A 141 -0.75 -10.65 -13.43
C GLU A 141 -1.29 -11.83 -12.59
N PRO A 142 -0.66 -13.03 -12.59
CA PRO A 142 -1.06 -14.09 -11.68
C PRO A 142 -1.05 -13.70 -10.20
N ALA A 143 -0.11 -12.84 -9.78
CA ALA A 143 -0.06 -12.33 -8.41
C ALA A 143 -1.27 -11.44 -8.07
N ARG A 144 -1.70 -10.56 -8.99
CA ARG A 144 -2.90 -9.75 -8.79
C ARG A 144 -4.17 -10.60 -8.74
N THR A 145 -4.22 -11.64 -9.55
CA THR A 145 -5.30 -12.64 -9.52
C THR A 145 -5.35 -13.37 -8.17
N GLU A 146 -4.20 -13.78 -7.63
CA GLU A 146 -4.08 -14.40 -6.30
C GLU A 146 -4.61 -13.46 -5.20
N ILE A 147 -4.23 -12.18 -5.22
CA ILE A 147 -4.72 -11.15 -4.30
C ILE A 147 -6.26 -11.08 -4.34
N LEU A 148 -6.84 -11.02 -5.53
CA LEU A 148 -8.29 -10.95 -5.71
C LEU A 148 -9.00 -12.21 -5.20
N VAL A 149 -8.46 -13.38 -5.50
CA VAL A 149 -9.00 -14.66 -5.00
C VAL A 149 -8.95 -14.69 -3.47
N ARG A 150 -7.81 -14.29 -2.87
CA ARG A 150 -7.68 -14.24 -1.41
C ARG A 150 -8.65 -13.24 -0.77
N LEU A 151 -8.85 -12.07 -1.38
CA LEU A 151 -9.84 -11.09 -0.94
C LEU A 151 -11.24 -11.72 -0.90
N ARG A 152 -11.66 -12.37 -1.98
CA ARG A 152 -12.99 -12.99 -2.11
C ARG A 152 -13.24 -14.17 -1.18
N GLN A 153 -12.19 -14.84 -0.73
CA GLN A 153 -12.27 -15.97 0.20
C GLN A 153 -12.20 -15.56 1.68
N SER A 154 -12.03 -14.27 1.97
CA SER A 154 -11.86 -13.80 3.34
C SER A 154 -13.18 -13.64 4.07
N SER A 155 -13.19 -13.90 5.38
CA SER A 155 -14.37 -13.76 6.25
C SER A 155 -14.77 -12.31 6.48
N VAL A 156 -13.82 -11.39 6.43
CA VAL A 156 -14.02 -9.94 6.61
C VAL A 156 -13.17 -9.18 5.61
N VAL A 157 -13.79 -8.25 4.90
CA VAL A 157 -13.12 -7.38 3.92
C VAL A 157 -13.46 -5.92 4.20
N GLY A 158 -12.47 -5.04 4.12
CA GLY A 158 -12.67 -3.59 4.14
C GLY A 158 -12.79 -3.05 2.72
N PHE A 159 -13.72 -2.14 2.48
CA PHE A 159 -13.86 -1.42 1.22
C PHE A 159 -13.90 0.09 1.42
N ASP A 160 -13.27 0.80 0.50
CA ASP A 160 -13.34 2.26 0.38
C ASP A 160 -12.89 2.68 -1.02
N GLU A 161 -13.18 3.91 -1.42
CA GLU A 161 -12.74 4.47 -2.70
C GLU A 161 -12.30 5.93 -2.55
N THR A 162 -11.41 6.35 -3.43
CA THR A 162 -10.98 7.75 -3.51
C THR A 162 -11.01 8.24 -4.95
N SER A 163 -11.16 9.55 -5.13
CA SER A 163 -11.11 10.15 -6.47
C SER A 163 -9.74 9.92 -7.12
N HIS A 164 -9.74 9.65 -8.40
CA HIS A 164 -8.57 9.48 -9.26
C HIS A 164 -8.74 10.31 -10.54
N TRP A 165 -7.61 10.58 -11.22
CA TRP A 165 -7.63 11.24 -12.51
C TRP A 165 -7.01 10.31 -13.54
N GLN A 166 -7.76 10.04 -14.60
CA GLN A 166 -7.31 9.24 -15.73
C GLN A 166 -7.51 10.01 -17.02
N ASP A 167 -6.45 10.29 -17.74
CA ASP A 167 -6.51 11.02 -19.01
C ASP A 167 -7.27 12.35 -18.89
N GLY A 168 -6.95 13.13 -17.85
CA GLY A 168 -7.58 14.43 -17.59
C GLY A 168 -9.06 14.37 -17.17
N ARG A 169 -9.64 13.19 -16.96
CA ARG A 169 -11.03 12.97 -16.57
C ARG A 169 -11.14 12.31 -15.21
N GLY A 170 -12.23 12.58 -14.51
CA GLY A 170 -12.52 11.95 -13.23
C GLY A 170 -12.65 10.43 -13.35
N ALA A 171 -12.08 9.75 -12.39
CA ALA A 171 -12.17 8.31 -12.16
C ALA A 171 -12.14 8.03 -10.66
N TRP A 172 -12.27 6.78 -10.26
CA TRP A 172 -12.26 6.34 -8.88
C TRP A 172 -11.26 5.21 -8.71
N LEU A 173 -10.46 5.31 -7.67
CA LEU A 173 -9.60 4.22 -7.23
C LEU A 173 -10.30 3.53 -6.08
N TRP A 174 -10.70 2.30 -6.31
CA TRP A 174 -11.33 1.40 -5.37
C TRP A 174 -10.28 0.57 -4.65
N LEU A 175 -10.51 0.30 -3.39
CA LEU A 175 -9.71 -0.60 -2.58
C LEU A 175 -10.62 -1.62 -1.90
N GLY A 176 -10.31 -2.92 -2.12
CA GLY A 176 -10.75 -4.02 -1.28
C GLY A 176 -9.56 -4.54 -0.49
N ARG A 177 -9.67 -4.69 0.83
CA ARG A 177 -8.55 -5.10 1.66
C ARG A 177 -8.91 -6.13 2.73
N THR A 178 -7.89 -6.87 3.17
CA THR A 178 -7.88 -7.67 4.41
C THR A 178 -6.61 -7.34 5.21
N GLU A 179 -6.33 -8.07 6.26
CA GLU A 179 -5.02 -7.96 6.94
C GLU A 179 -3.87 -8.37 6.04
N GLN A 180 -4.07 -9.36 5.16
CA GLN A 180 -3.03 -9.94 4.31
C GLN A 180 -2.95 -9.33 2.91
N VAL A 181 -4.05 -8.84 2.34
CA VAL A 181 -4.08 -8.35 0.96
C VAL A 181 -4.66 -6.96 0.84
N SER A 182 -4.23 -6.26 -0.23
CA SER A 182 -4.83 -5.00 -0.71
C SER A 182 -5.02 -5.11 -2.21
N TYR A 183 -6.25 -5.06 -2.67
CA TYR A 183 -6.61 -5.09 -4.09
C TYR A 183 -7.10 -3.72 -4.53
N PHE A 184 -6.35 -3.08 -5.42
CA PHE A 184 -6.70 -1.80 -6.01
C PHE A 184 -7.27 -1.98 -7.40
N HIS A 185 -8.26 -1.13 -7.74
CA HIS A 185 -8.88 -1.09 -9.06
C HIS A 185 -9.26 0.34 -9.42
N VAL A 186 -8.94 0.78 -10.64
CA VAL A 186 -9.35 2.09 -11.16
C VAL A 186 -10.53 1.90 -12.11
N ASP A 187 -11.58 2.66 -11.89
CA ASP A 187 -12.76 2.70 -12.76
C ASP A 187 -13.26 4.13 -12.92
N ARG A 188 -13.86 4.45 -14.05
CA ARG A 188 -14.52 5.75 -14.26
C ARG A 188 -15.80 5.89 -13.46
N SER A 189 -16.39 4.78 -13.10
CA SER A 189 -17.65 4.73 -12.37
C SER A 189 -17.43 4.62 -10.86
N ARG A 190 -18.28 5.29 -10.09
CA ARG A 190 -18.44 5.11 -8.64
C ARG A 190 -19.67 4.23 -8.32
N ALA A 191 -20.23 3.55 -9.31
CA ALA A 191 -21.44 2.75 -9.13
C ALA A 191 -21.16 1.42 -8.40
N GLY A 192 -22.19 0.88 -7.73
CA GLY A 192 -22.12 -0.41 -7.04
C GLY A 192 -21.75 -1.59 -7.93
N ALA A 193 -21.91 -1.47 -9.25
CA ALA A 193 -21.48 -2.49 -10.21
C ALA A 193 -19.95 -2.75 -10.13
N VAL A 194 -19.14 -1.71 -9.89
CA VAL A 194 -17.69 -1.87 -9.74
C VAL A 194 -17.37 -2.63 -8.47
N PHE A 195 -17.98 -2.25 -7.35
CA PHE A 195 -17.87 -2.97 -6.09
C PHE A 195 -18.27 -4.45 -6.24
N ASN A 196 -19.41 -4.72 -6.90
CA ASN A 196 -19.89 -6.07 -7.16
C ASN A 196 -18.90 -6.88 -8.02
N GLY A 197 -18.31 -6.25 -9.04
CA GLY A 197 -17.29 -6.88 -9.88
C GLY A 197 -16.02 -7.25 -9.12
N ILE A 198 -15.58 -6.41 -8.17
CA ILE A 198 -14.42 -6.70 -7.33
C ILE A 198 -14.75 -7.83 -6.34
N LEU A 199 -15.86 -7.71 -5.61
CA LEU A 199 -16.24 -8.65 -4.56
C LEU A 199 -16.64 -10.03 -5.11
N GLY A 200 -17.32 -10.04 -6.28
CA GLY A 200 -17.89 -11.26 -6.87
C GLY A 200 -19.27 -11.59 -6.28
N GLU A 201 -20.02 -12.44 -7.02
CA GLU A 201 -21.40 -12.80 -6.65
C GLU A 201 -21.47 -13.79 -5.48
N GLY A 202 -20.46 -14.62 -5.31
CA GLY A 202 -20.43 -15.70 -4.30
C GLY A 202 -19.82 -15.32 -2.95
N PHE A 203 -19.59 -14.03 -2.68
CA PHE A 203 -19.00 -13.62 -1.40
C PHE A 203 -19.99 -13.81 -0.25
N VAL A 204 -19.54 -14.43 0.84
CA VAL A 204 -20.37 -14.76 2.03
C VAL A 204 -19.83 -14.14 3.32
N GLY A 205 -18.77 -13.33 3.25
CA GLY A 205 -18.15 -12.68 4.40
C GLY A 205 -18.86 -11.38 4.83
N VAL A 206 -18.19 -10.64 5.71
CA VAL A 206 -18.60 -9.31 6.16
C VAL A 206 -17.87 -8.24 5.35
N VAL A 207 -18.61 -7.24 4.87
CA VAL A 207 -18.07 -6.05 4.23
C VAL A 207 -18.03 -4.89 5.24
N CYS A 208 -16.82 -4.41 5.55
CA CYS A 208 -16.60 -3.22 6.38
C CYS A 208 -16.44 -2.00 5.46
N SER A 209 -17.29 -0.99 5.62
CA SER A 209 -17.29 0.20 4.77
C SER A 209 -17.90 1.41 5.48
N ASP A 210 -17.96 2.54 4.80
CA ASP A 210 -18.86 3.64 5.18
C ASP A 210 -20.31 3.35 4.74
N PHE A 211 -21.21 4.36 4.92
CA PHE A 211 -22.61 4.24 4.51
C PHE A 211 -22.85 4.65 3.05
N TYR A 212 -21.85 4.55 2.18
CA TYR A 212 -22.04 4.89 0.78
C TYR A 212 -23.01 3.91 0.08
N GLY A 213 -23.88 4.43 -0.78
CA GLY A 213 -24.96 3.66 -1.41
C GLY A 213 -24.49 2.49 -2.29
N ALA A 214 -23.23 2.49 -2.77
CA ALA A 214 -22.68 1.36 -3.51
C ALA A 214 -22.59 0.11 -2.64
N TYR A 215 -22.31 0.28 -1.34
CA TYR A 215 -22.18 -0.81 -0.37
C TYR A 215 -23.55 -1.16 0.24
N THR A 216 -24.29 -0.15 0.71
CA THR A 216 -25.53 -0.35 1.48
C THR A 216 -26.69 -0.96 0.68
N ARG A 217 -26.63 -0.94 -0.66
CA ARG A 217 -27.63 -1.57 -1.53
C ARG A 217 -27.52 -3.10 -1.61
N ARG A 218 -26.38 -3.67 -1.21
CA ARG A 218 -26.18 -5.12 -1.14
C ARG A 218 -26.69 -5.65 0.18
N THR A 219 -28.02 -5.68 0.32
CA THR A 219 -28.73 -6.14 1.53
C THR A 219 -28.62 -7.66 1.76
N ASP A 220 -28.12 -8.39 0.79
CA ASP A 220 -27.80 -9.81 0.84
C ASP A 220 -26.47 -10.09 1.56
N LEU A 221 -25.66 -9.07 1.80
CA LEU A 221 -24.36 -9.19 2.49
C LEU A 221 -24.46 -8.80 3.96
N SER A 222 -23.61 -9.40 4.78
CA SER A 222 -23.35 -8.91 6.13
C SER A 222 -22.46 -7.68 6.08
N HIS A 223 -22.85 -6.62 6.80
CA HIS A 223 -22.11 -5.35 6.84
C HIS A 223 -21.59 -5.03 8.24
N GLY A 224 -20.39 -4.43 8.31
CA GLY A 224 -19.84 -3.74 9.47
C GLY A 224 -19.60 -2.27 9.11
N TYR A 225 -20.41 -1.35 9.61
CA TYR A 225 -20.24 0.06 9.24
C TYR A 225 -19.24 0.79 10.12
N CYS A 226 -18.46 1.68 9.48
CA CYS A 226 -17.43 2.47 10.13
C CYS A 226 -18.03 3.48 11.14
N ASN A 227 -17.90 3.19 12.42
CA ASN A 227 -18.39 4.06 13.48
C ASN A 227 -17.62 5.38 13.61
N ALA A 228 -16.36 5.47 13.10
CA ALA A 228 -15.64 6.73 13.06
C ALA A 228 -16.34 7.78 12.20
N HIS A 229 -16.97 7.38 11.08
CA HIS A 229 -17.78 8.28 10.24
C HIS A 229 -19.02 8.77 10.98
N THR A 230 -19.70 7.87 11.69
CA THR A 230 -20.88 8.22 12.50
C THR A 230 -20.52 9.20 13.62
N ILE A 231 -19.40 8.99 14.31
CA ILE A 231 -18.92 9.92 15.36
C ILE A 231 -18.54 11.28 14.75
N ARG A 232 -17.86 11.30 13.62
CA ARG A 232 -17.50 12.56 12.92
C ARG A 232 -18.75 13.35 12.50
N GLU A 233 -19.76 12.67 12.01
CA GLU A 233 -21.03 13.28 11.62
C GLU A 233 -21.78 13.90 12.81
N THR A 234 -21.88 13.17 13.92
CA THR A 234 -22.53 13.72 15.15
C THR A 234 -21.77 14.92 15.72
N LYS A 235 -20.43 14.89 15.69
CA LYS A 235 -19.62 16.05 16.08
C LYS A 235 -19.92 17.24 15.20
N LYS A 236 -19.97 17.06 13.87
CA LYS A 236 -20.30 18.12 12.93
C LYS A 236 -21.70 18.69 13.13
N ILE A 237 -22.69 17.82 13.41
CA ILE A 237 -24.08 18.27 13.74
C ILE A 237 -24.07 19.16 14.98
N ALA A 238 -23.38 18.74 16.05
CA ALA A 238 -23.31 19.51 17.28
C ALA A 238 -22.52 20.84 17.14
N GLU A 239 -21.54 20.89 16.23
CA GLU A 239 -20.78 22.11 15.91
C GLU A 239 -21.60 23.10 15.09
N VAL A 240 -22.35 22.62 14.08
CA VAL A 240 -23.13 23.46 13.17
C VAL A 240 -24.44 23.92 13.83
N GLN A 241 -25.04 23.08 14.66
CA GLN A 241 -26.31 23.33 15.34
C GLN A 241 -26.15 23.08 16.85
N PRO A 242 -25.37 23.90 17.58
CA PRO A 242 -25.11 23.70 18.99
C PRO A 242 -26.39 23.86 19.82
N SER A 243 -26.78 22.81 20.50
CA SER A 243 -27.91 22.76 21.42
C SER A 243 -27.68 21.70 22.49
N PRO A 244 -28.34 21.76 23.65
CA PRO A 244 -28.28 20.69 24.63
C PRO A 244 -28.62 19.32 24.02
N CYS A 245 -29.57 19.30 23.09
CA CYS A 245 -30.04 18.10 22.42
C CYS A 245 -28.95 17.47 21.52
N THR A 246 -28.28 18.26 20.65
CA THR A 246 -27.24 17.77 19.74
C THR A 246 -25.98 17.37 20.48
N ILE A 247 -25.62 18.10 21.54
CA ILE A 247 -24.47 17.79 22.40
C ILE A 247 -24.73 16.48 23.15
N GLU A 248 -25.89 16.32 23.76
CA GLU A 248 -26.24 15.09 24.47
C GLU A 248 -26.25 13.86 23.55
N PHE A 249 -26.84 13.98 22.34
CA PHE A 249 -26.84 12.86 21.40
C PHE A 249 -25.42 12.45 21.02
N ARG A 250 -24.55 13.42 20.68
CA ARG A 250 -23.13 13.20 20.35
C ARG A 250 -22.41 12.45 21.48
N ASP A 251 -22.56 12.94 22.72
CA ASP A 251 -21.84 12.39 23.88
C ASP A 251 -22.32 10.97 24.19
N ARG A 252 -23.62 10.77 24.23
CA ARG A 252 -24.23 9.45 24.47
C ARG A 252 -23.84 8.44 23.40
N LEU A 253 -23.87 8.83 22.11
CA LEU A 253 -23.48 7.93 21.03
C LEU A 253 -21.99 7.60 21.10
N SER A 254 -21.14 8.59 21.38
CA SER A 254 -19.69 8.38 21.52
C SER A 254 -19.37 7.41 22.67
N ASP A 255 -20.04 7.57 23.81
CA ASP A 255 -19.88 6.69 24.99
C ASP A 255 -20.35 5.26 24.68
N ILE A 256 -21.51 5.12 24.03
CA ILE A 256 -22.06 3.81 23.65
C ILE A 256 -21.08 3.05 22.74
N LEU A 257 -20.55 3.73 21.73
CA LEU A 257 -19.61 3.10 20.76
C LEU A 257 -18.26 2.79 21.41
N ALA A 258 -17.78 3.66 22.32
CA ALA A 258 -16.55 3.41 23.08
C ALA A 258 -16.72 2.21 24.03
N ASP A 259 -17.85 2.09 24.71
CA ASP A 259 -18.18 0.93 25.54
C ASP A 259 -18.29 -0.34 24.70
N GLY A 260 -18.85 -0.25 23.49
CA GLY A 260 -18.92 -1.35 22.55
C GLY A 260 -17.52 -1.87 22.15
N HIS A 261 -16.58 -0.96 21.95
CA HIS A 261 -15.20 -1.34 21.65
C HIS A 261 -14.52 -2.01 22.85
N ARG A 262 -14.76 -1.51 24.06
CA ARG A 262 -14.28 -2.16 25.29
C ARG A 262 -14.87 -3.56 25.46
N ALA A 263 -16.17 -3.72 25.20
CA ALA A 263 -16.85 -5.02 25.25
C ALA A 263 -16.28 -6.01 24.21
N GLN A 264 -15.97 -5.55 23.00
CA GLN A 264 -15.30 -6.35 21.95
C GLN A 264 -13.93 -6.84 22.43
N LEU A 265 -13.07 -5.92 22.92
CA LEU A 265 -11.72 -6.26 23.37
C LEU A 265 -11.72 -7.22 24.57
N ALA A 266 -12.72 -7.11 25.46
CA ALA A 266 -12.90 -7.97 26.62
C ALA A 266 -13.63 -9.29 26.27
N ALA A 267 -14.14 -9.44 25.06
CA ALA A 267 -15.03 -10.54 24.65
C ALA A 267 -16.21 -10.72 25.63
N ASP A 268 -16.81 -9.61 26.13
CA ASP A 268 -17.88 -9.61 27.13
C ASP A 268 -19.27 -9.48 26.47
N PRO A 269 -20.02 -10.58 26.35
CA PRO A 269 -21.35 -10.58 25.75
C PRO A 269 -22.38 -9.80 26.57
N THR A 270 -22.21 -9.71 27.92
CA THR A 270 -23.10 -8.94 28.77
C THR A 270 -22.94 -7.45 28.56
N ALA A 271 -21.70 -6.97 28.48
CA ALA A 271 -21.39 -5.58 28.11
C ALA A 271 -21.89 -5.27 26.70
N ALA A 272 -21.68 -6.16 25.72
CA ALA A 272 -22.20 -6.02 24.37
C ALA A 272 -23.74 -5.90 24.35
N GLY A 273 -24.46 -6.71 25.15
CA GLY A 273 -25.92 -6.62 25.31
C GLY A 273 -26.37 -5.28 25.90
N ASN A 274 -25.60 -4.72 26.85
CA ASN A 274 -25.87 -3.40 27.44
C ASN A 274 -25.68 -2.28 26.39
N VAL A 275 -24.64 -2.37 25.59
CA VAL A 275 -24.37 -1.41 24.46
C VAL A 275 -25.53 -1.41 23.48
N ARG A 276 -26.02 -2.60 23.06
CA ARG A 276 -27.16 -2.73 22.16
C ARG A 276 -28.43 -2.08 22.73
N ARG A 277 -28.72 -2.31 24.01
CA ARG A 277 -29.88 -1.71 24.69
C ARG A 277 -29.77 -0.18 24.74
N ARG A 278 -28.59 0.35 25.10
CA ARG A 278 -28.36 1.79 25.19
C ARG A 278 -28.47 2.47 23.80
N LEU A 279 -27.94 1.83 22.75
CA LEU A 279 -28.10 2.36 21.38
C LEU A 279 -29.55 2.35 20.94
N ARG A 280 -30.31 1.29 21.25
CA ARG A 280 -31.76 1.24 20.95
C ARG A 280 -32.49 2.37 21.63
N LEU A 281 -32.27 2.60 22.92
CA LEU A 281 -32.85 3.72 23.65
C LEU A 281 -32.51 5.08 23.07
N LEU A 282 -31.27 5.26 22.59
CA LEU A 282 -30.85 6.51 21.95
C LEU A 282 -31.56 6.73 20.61
N VAL A 283 -31.69 5.66 19.81
CA VAL A 283 -32.37 5.70 18.50
C VAL A 283 -33.88 5.95 18.68
N ASP A 284 -34.50 5.35 19.66
CA ASP A 284 -35.97 5.45 19.91
C ASP A 284 -36.38 6.74 20.66
N THR A 285 -35.40 7.57 21.08
CA THR A 285 -35.71 8.81 21.84
C THR A 285 -36.25 9.90 20.92
N GLU A 286 -37.56 10.17 20.96
CA GLU A 286 -38.28 11.08 20.05
C GLU A 286 -37.75 12.51 20.05
N ARG A 287 -37.30 13.06 21.18
CA ARG A 287 -36.85 14.45 21.27
C ARG A 287 -35.65 14.76 20.36
N PHE A 288 -34.83 13.78 20.01
CA PHE A 288 -33.74 13.96 19.08
C PHE A 288 -34.24 14.07 17.64
N GLY A 289 -35.40 13.51 17.33
CA GLY A 289 -36.07 13.62 16.03
C GLY A 289 -36.55 15.06 15.70
N ALA A 290 -36.64 15.94 16.69
CA ALA A 290 -36.95 17.36 16.45
C ALA A 290 -35.84 18.12 15.70
N VAL A 291 -34.59 17.59 15.69
CA VAL A 291 -33.47 18.13 14.91
C VAL A 291 -33.34 17.33 13.61
N PRO A 292 -33.59 17.93 12.42
CA PRO A 292 -33.64 17.17 11.16
C PRO A 292 -32.42 16.33 10.85
N ASP A 293 -31.22 16.80 11.18
CA ASP A 293 -29.98 16.07 10.96
C ASP A 293 -29.86 14.86 11.89
N LEU A 294 -30.26 15.00 13.16
CA LEU A 294 -30.31 13.88 14.09
C LEU A 294 -31.38 12.87 13.73
N SER A 295 -32.56 13.34 13.25
CA SER A 295 -33.63 12.46 12.77
C SER A 295 -33.16 11.57 11.62
N ARG A 296 -32.45 12.14 10.66
CA ARG A 296 -31.85 11.36 9.56
C ARG A 296 -30.81 10.35 10.05
N LEU A 297 -29.99 10.76 11.01
CA LEU A 297 -29.00 9.88 11.62
C LEU A 297 -29.65 8.75 12.42
N GLN A 298 -30.66 9.04 13.24
CA GLN A 298 -31.44 8.03 13.96
C GLN A 298 -32.06 7.00 12.99
N ALA A 299 -32.73 7.46 11.94
CA ALA A 299 -33.33 6.59 10.93
C ALA A 299 -32.30 5.69 10.22
N ARG A 300 -31.09 6.20 9.99
CA ARG A 300 -29.98 5.39 9.45
C ARG A 300 -29.46 4.38 10.46
N LEU A 301 -29.26 4.78 11.70
CA LEU A 301 -28.83 3.88 12.79
C LEU A 301 -29.87 2.80 13.07
N ASP A 302 -31.16 3.12 12.98
CA ASP A 302 -32.24 2.14 13.11
C ASP A 302 -32.20 1.12 11.98
N ARG A 303 -32.17 1.60 10.73
CA ARG A 303 -32.12 0.73 9.55
C ARG A 303 -30.93 -0.23 9.54
N HIS A 304 -29.79 0.21 10.04
CA HIS A 304 -28.53 -0.54 10.01
C HIS A 304 -28.06 -0.95 11.41
N PHE A 305 -28.98 -1.09 12.34
CA PHE A 305 -28.68 -1.27 13.75
C PHE A 305 -27.73 -2.42 14.06
N ASP A 306 -27.99 -3.58 13.48
CA ASP A 306 -27.16 -4.77 13.70
C ASP A 306 -25.77 -4.63 13.05
N ALA A 307 -25.70 -4.00 11.89
CA ALA A 307 -24.44 -3.78 11.18
C ALA A 307 -23.53 -2.74 11.87
N VAL A 308 -24.11 -1.70 12.50
CA VAL A 308 -23.38 -0.71 13.30
C VAL A 308 -22.72 -1.34 14.52
N LEU A 309 -23.35 -2.34 15.11
CA LEU A 309 -22.89 -3.04 16.32
C LEU A 309 -22.30 -4.43 16.04
N LEU A 310 -22.12 -4.84 14.80
CA LEU A 310 -21.63 -6.19 14.46
C LEU A 310 -20.29 -6.50 15.12
N TYR A 311 -19.40 -5.50 15.22
CA TYR A 311 -18.10 -5.63 15.88
C TYR A 311 -18.19 -6.07 17.34
N THR A 312 -19.28 -5.78 18.04
CA THR A 312 -19.47 -6.22 19.44
C THR A 312 -19.77 -7.72 19.57
N LEU A 313 -20.18 -8.36 18.46
CA LEU A 313 -20.53 -9.78 18.38
C LEU A 313 -19.48 -10.61 17.62
N ARG A 314 -18.67 -9.95 16.81
CA ARG A 314 -17.67 -10.55 15.93
C ARG A 314 -16.31 -9.89 16.20
N PRO A 315 -15.39 -10.55 16.93
CA PRO A 315 -14.07 -9.99 17.26
C PRO A 315 -13.22 -9.66 16.03
N ASP A 316 -13.42 -10.39 14.93
CA ASP A 316 -12.73 -10.20 13.64
C ASP A 316 -13.29 -9.04 12.81
N VAL A 317 -14.41 -8.43 13.20
CA VAL A 317 -15.00 -7.27 12.54
C VAL A 317 -14.51 -5.99 13.24
N PRO A 318 -13.79 -5.09 12.54
CA PRO A 318 -13.30 -3.85 13.16
C PRO A 318 -14.45 -2.87 13.43
N MET A 319 -14.37 -2.12 14.52
CA MET A 319 -15.30 -1.03 14.85
C MET A 319 -15.26 0.09 13.80
N THR A 320 -14.13 0.29 13.17
CA THR A 320 -13.88 1.38 12.20
C THR A 320 -13.23 0.87 10.94
N ASN A 321 -13.37 1.59 9.83
CA ASN A 321 -12.71 1.30 8.57
C ASN A 321 -11.34 2.02 8.43
N ASN A 322 -10.72 2.41 9.54
CA ASN A 322 -9.49 3.21 9.54
C ASN A 322 -8.32 2.52 8.85
N ASP A 323 -8.24 1.20 8.91
CA ASP A 323 -7.18 0.45 8.23
C ASP A 323 -7.33 0.52 6.71
N THR A 324 -8.57 0.50 6.20
CA THR A 324 -8.84 0.69 4.77
C THR A 324 -8.49 2.13 4.35
N GLU A 325 -8.87 3.13 5.16
CA GLU A 325 -8.49 4.53 4.94
C GLU A 325 -6.95 4.69 4.94
N ARG A 326 -6.23 3.97 5.82
CA ARG A 326 -4.76 3.98 5.90
C ARG A 326 -4.12 3.39 4.64
N ASP A 327 -4.60 2.24 4.19
CA ASP A 327 -4.12 1.60 2.97
C ASP A 327 -4.39 2.48 1.73
N LEU A 328 -5.54 3.19 1.70
CA LEU A 328 -5.89 4.10 0.62
C LEU A 328 -5.07 5.41 0.63
N ARG A 329 -4.46 5.77 1.76
CA ARG A 329 -3.69 7.02 1.92
C ARG A 329 -2.51 7.11 0.96
N CYS A 330 -1.84 5.99 0.65
CA CYS A 330 -0.75 5.96 -0.31
C CYS A 330 -1.20 6.49 -1.68
N ALA A 331 -2.38 6.11 -2.12
CA ALA A 331 -2.96 6.58 -3.39
C ALA A 331 -3.32 8.08 -3.36
N ALA A 332 -3.82 8.57 -2.23
CA ALA A 332 -4.12 9.99 -2.07
C ALA A 332 -2.85 10.85 -2.11
N VAL A 333 -1.76 10.38 -1.52
CA VAL A 333 -0.44 11.04 -1.57
C VAL A 333 0.11 11.01 -3.00
N HIS A 334 0.11 9.83 -3.65
CA HIS A 334 0.59 9.69 -5.02
C HIS A 334 -0.16 10.63 -5.99
N ARG A 335 -1.49 10.73 -5.88
CA ARG A 335 -2.29 11.65 -6.68
C ARG A 335 -1.89 13.11 -6.51
N LYS A 336 -1.56 13.55 -5.30
CA LYS A 336 -1.11 14.93 -5.03
C LYS A 336 0.23 15.22 -5.69
N ILE A 337 1.09 14.23 -5.84
CA ILE A 337 2.44 14.36 -6.39
C ILE A 337 2.46 14.13 -7.90
N ALA A 338 1.87 13.04 -8.39
CA ALA A 338 1.92 12.60 -9.78
C ALA A 338 0.71 13.04 -10.63
N GLY A 339 -0.38 13.50 -10.02
CA GLY A 339 -1.56 14.05 -10.69
C GLY A 339 -2.50 13.03 -11.34
N GLY A 340 -2.21 11.73 -11.25
CA GLY A 340 -3.01 10.65 -11.84
C GLY A 340 -2.36 9.99 -13.04
N THR A 341 -3.13 9.16 -13.76
CA THR A 341 -2.66 8.35 -14.90
C THR A 341 -3.07 8.97 -16.23
N ARG A 342 -2.34 8.65 -17.31
CA ARG A 342 -2.54 9.26 -18.65
C ARG A 342 -3.30 8.36 -19.63
N SER A 343 -3.64 7.14 -19.21
CA SER A 343 -4.35 6.15 -20.04
C SER A 343 -4.98 5.09 -19.15
N GLU A 344 -5.88 4.29 -19.72
CA GLU A 344 -6.47 3.12 -19.07
C GLU A 344 -5.41 2.10 -18.69
N ASN A 345 -4.52 1.75 -19.63
CA ASN A 345 -3.40 0.86 -19.36
C ASN A 345 -2.48 1.37 -18.24
N GLY A 346 -2.24 2.70 -18.19
CA GLY A 346 -1.52 3.33 -17.08
C GLY A 346 -2.25 3.20 -15.74
N SER A 347 -3.58 3.27 -15.74
CA SER A 347 -4.42 3.06 -14.55
C SER A 347 -4.37 1.62 -14.07
N GLU A 348 -4.42 0.66 -14.98
CA GLU A 348 -4.28 -0.76 -14.64
C GLU A 348 -2.89 -1.08 -14.09
N THR A 349 -1.85 -0.54 -14.72
CA THR A 349 -0.46 -0.69 -14.24
C THR A 349 -0.29 -0.09 -12.84
N TYR A 350 -0.89 1.07 -12.59
CA TYR A 350 -0.91 1.71 -11.28
C TYR A 350 -1.63 0.86 -10.23
N ALA A 351 -2.85 0.42 -10.51
CA ALA A 351 -3.63 -0.41 -9.60
C ALA A 351 -2.94 -1.76 -9.33
N HIS A 352 -2.30 -2.35 -10.34
CA HIS A 352 -1.55 -3.59 -10.20
C HIS A 352 -0.38 -3.42 -9.22
N TRP A 353 0.48 -2.42 -9.42
CA TRP A 353 1.65 -2.25 -8.58
C TRP A 353 1.30 -1.82 -7.17
N LEU A 354 0.26 -1.02 -6.97
CA LEU A 354 -0.27 -0.76 -5.63
C LEU A 354 -0.74 -2.05 -4.95
N SER A 355 -1.46 -2.92 -5.68
CA SER A 355 -1.94 -4.19 -5.12
C SER A 355 -0.78 -5.09 -4.72
N VAL A 356 0.20 -5.27 -5.59
CA VAL A 356 1.36 -6.14 -5.35
C VAL A 356 2.22 -5.60 -4.22
N THR A 357 2.66 -4.34 -4.29
CA THR A 357 3.59 -3.77 -3.30
C THR A 357 2.97 -3.71 -1.91
N GLN A 358 1.70 -3.27 -1.80
CA GLN A 358 1.02 -3.22 -0.50
C GLN A 358 0.78 -4.63 0.07
N THR A 359 0.49 -5.62 -0.78
CA THR A 359 0.30 -7.01 -0.33
C THR A 359 1.61 -7.63 0.11
N LEU A 360 2.69 -7.48 -0.65
CA LEU A 360 4.03 -7.94 -0.25
C LEU A 360 4.43 -7.35 1.11
N ARG A 361 4.23 -6.04 1.31
CA ARG A 361 4.52 -5.37 2.57
C ARG A 361 3.71 -5.92 3.75
N LYS A 362 2.43 -6.24 3.54
CA LYS A 362 1.57 -6.85 4.57
C LYS A 362 2.03 -8.26 4.98
N ASN A 363 2.76 -8.93 4.10
CA ASN A 363 3.26 -10.27 4.32
C ASN A 363 4.78 -10.30 4.62
N ASP A 364 5.40 -9.14 4.91
CA ASP A 364 6.83 -8.98 5.19
C ASP A 364 7.72 -9.59 4.09
N LEU A 365 7.27 -9.51 2.82
CA LEU A 365 7.98 -10.01 1.66
C LEU A 365 8.70 -8.88 0.94
N ASP A 366 9.98 -9.12 0.61
CA ASP A 366 10.82 -8.17 -0.12
C ASP A 366 10.47 -8.16 -1.61
N LEU A 367 10.14 -6.98 -2.16
CA LEU A 367 9.78 -6.80 -3.56
C LEU A 367 10.89 -7.22 -4.52
N ARG A 368 12.16 -6.95 -4.18
CA ARG A 368 13.30 -7.30 -5.04
C ARG A 368 13.46 -8.82 -5.13
N LEU A 369 13.44 -9.50 -3.99
CA LEU A 369 13.55 -10.97 -3.94
C LEU A 369 12.35 -11.62 -4.64
N TRP A 370 11.15 -11.09 -4.45
CA TRP A 370 9.95 -11.57 -5.14
C TRP A 370 10.04 -11.40 -6.66
N LEU A 371 10.53 -10.23 -7.15
CA LEU A 371 10.74 -10.00 -8.57
C LEU A 371 11.82 -10.92 -9.14
N ASP A 372 12.95 -11.09 -8.45
CA ASP A 372 13.99 -12.03 -8.86
C ASP A 372 13.43 -13.46 -8.99
N GLY A 373 12.66 -13.92 -8.02
CA GLY A 373 11.94 -15.19 -8.05
C GLY A 373 10.95 -15.29 -9.22
N SER A 374 10.22 -14.22 -9.50
CA SER A 374 9.28 -14.14 -10.64
C SER A 374 10.00 -14.24 -11.98
N PHE A 375 11.19 -13.65 -12.11
CA PHE A 375 12.02 -13.79 -13.31
C PHE A 375 12.52 -15.21 -13.50
N GLN A 376 13.04 -15.83 -12.43
CA GLN A 376 13.52 -17.21 -12.49
C GLN A 376 12.39 -18.17 -12.84
N ALA A 377 11.23 -18.04 -12.19
CA ALA A 377 10.05 -18.83 -12.49
C ALA A 377 9.63 -18.70 -13.97
N HIS A 378 9.60 -17.46 -14.48
CA HIS A 378 9.26 -17.23 -15.89
C HIS A 378 10.26 -17.90 -16.86
N LEU A 379 11.56 -17.83 -16.58
CA LEU A 379 12.59 -18.49 -17.41
C LEU A 379 12.42 -20.00 -17.44
N LEU A 380 12.06 -20.59 -16.30
CA LEU A 380 11.89 -22.04 -16.13
C LEU A 380 10.49 -22.53 -16.54
N GLY A 381 9.57 -21.63 -16.93
CA GLY A 381 8.17 -21.97 -17.22
C GLY A 381 7.39 -22.38 -15.96
N LEU A 382 7.84 -21.94 -14.79
CA LEU A 382 7.17 -22.17 -13.50
C LEU A 382 6.16 -21.06 -13.20
N PRO A 383 5.19 -21.30 -12.31
CA PRO A 383 4.24 -20.27 -11.88
C PRO A 383 4.97 -19.12 -11.15
N THR A 384 4.38 -17.91 -11.24
CA THR A 384 4.84 -16.73 -10.49
C THR A 384 4.80 -17.05 -8.99
N PRO A 385 5.84 -16.70 -8.21
CA PRO A 385 5.83 -16.86 -6.76
C PRO A 385 4.64 -16.16 -6.12
N SER A 386 4.10 -16.77 -5.06
CA SER A 386 3.03 -16.18 -4.27
C SER A 386 3.44 -14.81 -3.69
N VAL A 387 2.47 -13.90 -3.59
CA VAL A 387 2.60 -12.62 -2.88
C VAL A 387 2.17 -12.73 -1.41
N LEU A 388 1.79 -13.92 -0.97
CA LEU A 388 1.39 -14.22 0.39
C LEU A 388 2.52 -14.96 1.12
N ALA A 389 2.72 -14.62 2.39
CA ALA A 389 3.58 -15.43 3.24
C ALA A 389 3.01 -16.85 3.37
N PRO A 390 3.87 -17.89 3.44
CA PRO A 390 3.40 -19.22 3.74
C PRO A 390 2.67 -19.20 5.10
N PRO A 391 1.64 -20.05 5.29
CA PRO A 391 0.98 -20.12 6.58
C PRO A 391 2.02 -20.42 7.65
N SER A 392 1.99 -19.64 8.75
CA SER A 392 2.82 -19.90 9.92
C SER A 392 2.54 -21.33 10.42
N SER A 393 3.54 -22.16 10.41
CA SER A 393 3.50 -23.55 10.89
C SER A 393 3.21 -23.63 12.39
#